data_726ea6e32e9918727d077cbd766c572b
#
_entry.id   726ea6e32e9918727d077cbd766c572b
#
_cell.length_a   1.000
_cell.length_b   1.000
_cell.length_c   1.000
_cell.angle_alpha   90.00
_cell.angle_beta   90.00
_cell.angle_gamma   90.00
#
_symmetry.space_group_name_H-M   'P 1'
#
loop_
_entity.id
_entity.type
_entity.pdbx_description
1 polymer ?
#
loop_
_entity_poly.entity_id
_entity_poly.type
_entity_poly.pdbx_seq_one_letter_code
_entity_poly.pdbx_strand_id
1 'polypeptide(L)'
;MIRLFEQHNIRKQRELDGIWSFITEEGAEYRIPVPGCWEQNPELLNYRGKGTYTRKVYIQEKTNVRLEFKGVSHTADVYFDDEFIVHHYNAFTAFFGIIMNVEPGEHVIRVEVDNSFSEESSLHVPNDYYTYGGFNRTVVLEEIKDVYLKNIHFEPHKDKDGWKAKISIDVENLSDEEKNAEVTITLADKTFHVNGLLEGKSIAILELVESFENVREWFVLKPELYLLKAELKCDGVVMDDLTDRVGFREVEVKGRRLLLNGKSVFLKGFNRHEDYGTLGSAVPFQVMMQDLDMMREMGANAVRTCHYPNDERFLDLCDEKGMLVWEENHARGFNLEKMMNPHFDEQCRDCIDEMIYQHFNHPSIVIWGILNECASETQVGREKYRMQYEQIKSLDTSRPTTSATCRHFKDICLDLPDIVSFNMYSGWYEDISVKEKHEKEMAWIDAAVEKEKPVIVSEFGAA
;
A
#
# COMPACT_ATOMS: atom_id res chain seq x y z
N MET A 1 14.79 6.15 -7.99
CA MET A 1 14.66 4.65 -7.90
C MET A 1 13.20 4.33 -7.61
N ILE A 2 12.53 3.68 -8.54
CA ILE A 2 11.09 3.39 -8.46
C ILE A 2 10.85 2.21 -7.50
N ARG A 3 11.57 1.11 -7.70
CA ARG A 3 11.60 -0.08 -6.84
C ARG A 3 13.06 -0.48 -6.58
N LEU A 4 13.31 -1.42 -5.67
CA LEU A 4 14.68 -1.94 -5.40
C LEU A 4 15.15 -2.98 -6.42
N PHE A 5 14.40 -3.17 -7.48
CA PHE A 5 14.71 -4.05 -8.60
C PHE A 5 14.19 -3.46 -9.90
N GLU A 6 14.70 -3.95 -11.03
CA GLU A 6 14.22 -3.51 -12.36
C GLU A 6 12.87 -4.14 -12.67
N GLN A 7 11.83 -3.30 -12.78
CA GLN A 7 10.46 -3.77 -13.09
C GLN A 7 10.27 -4.07 -14.58
N HIS A 8 10.96 -3.34 -15.46
CA HIS A 8 10.80 -3.45 -16.89
C HIS A 8 12.14 -3.42 -17.63
N ASN A 9 12.25 -4.21 -18.69
CA ASN A 9 13.36 -4.13 -19.64
C ASN A 9 12.88 -3.62 -21.03
N ILE A 10 11.57 -3.73 -21.29
CA ILE A 10 10.94 -3.37 -22.57
C ILE A 10 10.18 -2.05 -22.43
N ARG A 11 9.35 -1.92 -21.39
CA ARG A 11 8.63 -0.70 -21.08
C ARG A 11 9.61 0.39 -20.66
N LYS A 12 9.56 1.52 -21.35
CA LYS A 12 10.39 2.68 -20.96
C LYS A 12 9.76 3.40 -19.79
N GLN A 13 10.53 3.54 -18.72
CA GLN A 13 10.15 4.30 -17.53
C GLN A 13 11.13 5.43 -17.24
N ARG A 14 10.64 6.55 -16.73
CA ARG A 14 11.46 7.61 -16.16
C ARG A 14 10.80 8.26 -14.97
N GLU A 15 11.61 8.51 -13.92
CA GLU A 15 11.19 9.31 -12.78
C GLU A 15 11.09 10.79 -13.20
N LEU A 16 10.04 11.43 -12.74
CA LEU A 16 9.86 12.87 -12.90
C LEU A 16 10.25 13.66 -11.64
N ASP A 17 11.11 13.06 -10.81
CA ASP A 17 11.66 13.71 -9.63
C ASP A 17 12.49 14.94 -10.00
N GLY A 18 12.52 15.91 -9.09
CA GLY A 18 13.28 17.14 -9.28
C GLY A 18 12.46 18.39 -8.98
N ILE A 19 12.79 19.51 -9.60
CA ILE A 19 12.14 20.79 -9.32
C ILE A 19 10.94 21.00 -10.22
N TRP A 20 9.76 21.24 -9.61
CA TRP A 20 8.52 21.61 -10.29
C TRP A 20 8.18 23.07 -10.00
N SER A 21 7.47 23.74 -10.90
CA SER A 21 6.80 25.00 -10.59
C SER A 21 5.59 24.72 -9.72
N PHE A 22 5.36 25.60 -8.75
CA PHE A 22 4.24 25.50 -7.82
C PHE A 22 3.60 26.85 -7.61
N ILE A 23 2.28 26.93 -7.65
CA ILE A 23 1.52 28.15 -7.45
C ILE A 23 0.44 27.88 -6.41
N THR A 24 0.36 28.69 -5.35
CA THR A 24 -0.72 28.63 -4.36
C THR A 24 -2.02 29.17 -4.91
N GLU A 25 -3.15 28.90 -4.24
CA GLU A 25 -4.46 29.45 -4.62
C GLU A 25 -4.49 30.98 -4.65
N GLU A 26 -3.69 31.64 -3.80
CA GLU A 26 -3.54 33.10 -3.78
C GLU A 26 -2.62 33.64 -4.86
N GLY A 27 -2.00 32.79 -5.69
CA GLY A 27 -1.14 33.15 -6.79
C GLY A 27 0.32 33.38 -6.42
N ALA A 28 0.78 32.96 -5.24
CA ALA A 28 2.20 32.98 -4.89
C ALA A 28 2.95 31.87 -5.62
N GLU A 29 4.07 32.18 -6.27
CA GLU A 29 4.83 31.29 -7.12
C GLU A 29 6.09 30.77 -6.42
N TYR A 30 6.34 29.47 -6.53
CA TYR A 30 7.51 28.80 -5.96
C TYR A 30 8.10 27.80 -6.94
N ARG A 31 9.30 27.35 -6.61
CA ARG A 31 9.92 26.16 -7.22
C ARG A 31 10.27 25.19 -6.11
N ILE A 32 9.59 24.06 -6.08
CA ILE A 32 9.70 23.09 -5.00
C ILE A 32 10.11 21.71 -5.51
N PRO A 33 10.78 20.89 -4.66
CA PRO A 33 11.15 19.55 -5.05
C PRO A 33 9.92 18.62 -5.12
N VAL A 34 9.98 17.63 -5.99
CA VAL A 34 9.11 16.47 -6.07
C VAL A 34 10.01 15.23 -6.10
N PRO A 35 9.84 14.23 -5.21
CA PRO A 35 8.99 14.27 -4.01
C PRO A 35 9.35 15.40 -3.05
N GLY A 36 8.35 15.92 -2.34
CA GLY A 36 8.49 16.96 -1.34
C GLY A 36 7.16 17.47 -0.83
N CYS A 37 7.05 17.64 0.48
CA CYS A 37 5.93 18.35 1.07
C CYS A 37 6.16 19.84 0.89
N TRP A 38 5.13 20.62 0.54
CA TRP A 38 5.32 22.07 0.36
C TRP A 38 5.65 22.79 1.66
N GLU A 39 5.32 22.21 2.84
CA GLU A 39 5.69 22.70 4.16
C GLU A 39 7.20 22.67 4.42
N GLN A 40 8.00 22.03 3.58
CA GLN A 40 9.46 22.14 3.63
C GLN A 40 9.95 23.56 3.26
N ASN A 41 9.12 24.35 2.55
CA ASN A 41 9.36 25.75 2.34
C ASN A 41 8.88 26.55 3.56
N PRO A 42 9.74 27.36 4.23
CA PRO A 42 9.37 28.14 5.42
C PRO A 42 8.17 29.06 5.23
N GLU A 43 7.93 29.58 4.02
CA GLU A 43 6.79 30.43 3.72
C GLU A 43 5.48 29.64 3.64
N LEU A 44 5.54 28.32 3.43
CA LEU A 44 4.40 27.42 3.30
C LEU A 44 4.22 26.51 4.52
N LEU A 45 4.96 26.70 5.61
CA LEU A 45 5.00 25.80 6.78
C LEU A 45 3.61 25.46 7.34
N ASN A 46 2.67 26.39 7.24
CA ASN A 46 1.29 26.19 7.70
C ASN A 46 0.27 26.33 6.56
N TYR A 47 0.74 26.27 5.32
CA TYR A 47 -0.14 26.39 4.17
C TYR A 47 -1.06 25.17 4.07
N ARG A 48 -2.35 25.45 4.07
CA ARG A 48 -3.39 24.45 3.85
C ARG A 48 -4.40 24.99 2.87
N GLY A 49 -4.61 24.28 1.78
CA GLY A 49 -5.41 24.73 0.66
C GLY A 49 -5.00 24.09 -0.64
N LYS A 50 -5.29 24.74 -1.74
CA LYS A 50 -5.00 24.26 -3.10
C LYS A 50 -3.68 24.79 -3.62
N GLY A 51 -2.93 23.90 -4.27
CA GLY A 51 -1.69 24.24 -4.94
C GLY A 51 -1.58 23.57 -6.30
N THR A 52 -1.09 24.30 -7.29
CA THR A 52 -0.94 23.80 -8.67
C THR A 52 0.52 23.55 -8.98
N TYR A 53 0.86 22.32 -9.25
CA TYR A 53 2.16 21.89 -9.73
C TYR A 53 2.18 21.83 -11.25
N THR A 54 3.32 22.24 -11.85
CA THR A 54 3.50 22.17 -13.31
C THR A 54 4.89 21.69 -13.66
N ARG A 55 4.96 20.76 -14.63
CA ARG A 55 6.21 20.27 -15.20
C ARG A 55 6.10 20.03 -16.69
N LYS A 56 7.15 20.43 -17.41
CA LYS A 56 7.32 20.11 -18.82
C LYS A 56 8.02 18.76 -18.97
N VAL A 57 7.53 17.95 -19.90
CA VAL A 57 8.12 16.67 -20.30
C VAL A 57 8.28 16.63 -21.81
N TYR A 58 9.20 15.82 -22.30
CA TYR A 58 9.43 15.66 -23.74
C TYR A 58 9.21 14.21 -24.13
N ILE A 59 8.37 13.98 -25.15
CA ILE A 59 8.09 12.68 -25.77
C ILE A 59 8.86 12.62 -27.09
N GLN A 60 9.64 11.55 -27.27
CA GLN A 60 10.54 11.41 -28.44
C GLN A 60 9.81 10.88 -29.68
N GLU A 61 8.94 9.91 -29.47
CA GLU A 61 8.20 9.20 -30.50
C GLU A 61 6.73 9.12 -30.11
N LYS A 62 5.84 9.00 -31.10
CA LYS A 62 4.41 8.80 -30.82
C LYS A 62 4.19 7.54 -30.00
N THR A 63 3.53 7.69 -28.83
CA THR A 63 3.33 6.60 -27.87
C THR A 63 2.08 6.85 -27.03
N ASN A 64 1.63 5.84 -26.28
CA ASN A 64 0.73 6.08 -25.15
C ASN A 64 1.57 6.33 -23.90
N VAL A 65 1.09 7.20 -23.04
CA VAL A 65 1.76 7.58 -21.81
C VAL A 65 0.90 7.15 -20.63
N ARG A 66 1.50 6.44 -19.68
CA ARG A 66 0.94 6.19 -18.36
C ARG A 66 1.71 7.05 -17.35
N LEU A 67 0.99 7.94 -16.67
CA LEU A 67 1.54 8.74 -15.58
C LEU A 67 1.13 8.09 -14.27
N GLU A 68 2.10 7.65 -13.48
CA GLU A 68 1.87 7.07 -12.16
C GLU A 68 2.37 8.01 -11.07
N PHE A 69 1.53 8.25 -10.10
CA PHE A 69 1.79 9.04 -8.91
C PHE A 69 1.82 8.10 -7.71
N LYS A 70 2.99 7.91 -7.09
CA LYS A 70 3.15 6.97 -5.98
C LYS A 70 2.55 7.45 -4.66
N GLY A 71 2.28 8.75 -4.53
CA GLY A 71 1.59 9.36 -3.39
C GLY A 71 1.51 10.88 -3.50
N VAL A 72 0.30 11.41 -3.50
CA VAL A 72 0.00 12.86 -3.53
C VAL A 72 -0.97 13.19 -2.41
N SER A 73 -0.64 14.16 -1.56
CA SER A 73 -1.41 14.45 -0.34
C SER A 73 -2.28 15.70 -0.48
N HIS A 74 -3.59 15.49 -0.35
CA HIS A 74 -4.30 14.22 -0.27
C HIS A 74 -5.28 14.02 -1.44
N THR A 75 -5.72 15.10 -2.09
CA THR A 75 -6.60 15.09 -3.27
C THR A 75 -5.84 15.64 -4.45
N ALA A 76 -5.92 14.99 -5.59
CA ALA A 76 -5.22 15.37 -6.80
C ALA A 76 -6.11 15.32 -8.05
N ASP A 77 -6.09 16.38 -8.84
CA ASP A 77 -6.62 16.41 -10.19
C ASP A 77 -5.46 16.57 -11.17
N VAL A 78 -5.31 15.63 -12.09
CA VAL A 78 -4.19 15.56 -13.04
C VAL A 78 -4.65 15.94 -14.43
N TYR A 79 -3.85 16.77 -15.09
CA TYR A 79 -4.06 17.22 -16.46
C TYR A 79 -2.79 17.03 -17.29
N PHE A 80 -2.95 16.68 -18.56
CA PHE A 80 -1.89 16.61 -19.55
C PHE A 80 -2.28 17.49 -20.75
N ASP A 81 -1.47 18.51 -21.06
CA ASP A 81 -1.80 19.55 -22.05
C ASP A 81 -3.20 20.15 -21.86
N ASP A 82 -3.55 20.46 -20.61
CA ASP A 82 -4.85 20.97 -20.17
C ASP A 82 -6.05 20.02 -20.27
N GLU A 83 -5.87 18.80 -20.79
CA GLU A 83 -6.89 17.76 -20.75
C GLU A 83 -6.89 17.06 -19.39
N PHE A 84 -8.07 16.93 -18.77
CA PHE A 84 -8.24 16.19 -17.51
C PHE A 84 -8.01 14.69 -17.72
N ILE A 85 -7.17 14.10 -16.86
CA ILE A 85 -6.76 12.68 -17.00
C ILE A 85 -7.31 11.82 -15.88
N VAL A 86 -7.12 12.22 -14.62
CA VAL A 86 -7.53 11.42 -13.46
C VAL A 86 -7.71 12.26 -12.23
N HIS A 87 -8.69 11.90 -11.41
CA HIS A 87 -8.89 12.36 -10.04
C HIS A 87 -8.50 11.27 -9.07
N HIS A 88 -7.88 11.62 -7.94
CA HIS A 88 -7.56 10.67 -6.88
C HIS A 88 -7.67 11.31 -5.50
N TYR A 89 -8.13 10.52 -4.54
CA TYR A 89 -8.14 10.87 -3.13
C TYR A 89 -7.45 9.78 -2.32
N ASN A 90 -6.41 10.08 -1.69
CA ASN A 90 -5.64 9.46 -0.61
C ASN A 90 -4.15 9.80 -0.76
N ALA A 91 -3.51 10.21 0.34
CA ALA A 91 -2.10 10.60 0.33
C ALA A 91 -1.12 9.42 0.17
N PHE A 92 -1.56 8.19 0.43
CA PHE A 92 -0.68 7.05 0.74
C PHE A 92 -0.83 5.86 -0.21
N THR A 93 -1.67 5.96 -1.21
CA THR A 93 -1.84 4.95 -2.26
C THR A 93 -1.43 5.53 -3.61
N ALA A 94 -0.92 4.67 -4.50
CA ALA A 94 -0.54 5.07 -5.84
C ALA A 94 -1.76 5.08 -6.77
N PHE A 95 -1.74 5.98 -7.74
CA PHE A 95 -2.74 6.06 -8.80
C PHE A 95 -2.09 6.41 -10.14
N PHE A 96 -2.81 6.23 -11.23
CA PHE A 96 -2.29 6.55 -12.55
C PHE A 96 -3.38 7.03 -13.51
N GLY A 97 -2.93 7.74 -14.54
CA GLY A 97 -3.75 8.12 -15.67
C GLY A 97 -3.07 7.75 -16.99
N ILE A 98 -3.87 7.47 -18.03
CA ILE A 98 -3.38 7.06 -19.35
C ILE A 98 -3.77 8.12 -20.38
N ILE A 99 -2.80 8.49 -21.20
CA ILE A 99 -2.95 9.43 -22.31
C ILE A 99 -2.61 8.67 -23.59
N MET A 100 -3.57 8.58 -24.48
CA MET A 100 -3.44 7.82 -25.71
C MET A 100 -2.85 8.68 -26.85
N ASN A 101 -2.03 8.05 -27.69
CA ASN A 101 -1.53 8.64 -28.93
C ASN A 101 -0.83 10.00 -28.76
N VAL A 102 0.00 10.12 -27.72
CA VAL A 102 0.77 11.35 -27.48
C VAL A 102 1.77 11.55 -28.63
N GLU A 103 1.72 12.72 -29.26
CA GLU A 103 2.61 13.06 -30.37
C GLU A 103 4.01 13.43 -29.85
N PRO A 104 5.07 13.30 -30.66
CA PRO A 104 6.41 13.76 -30.28
C PRO A 104 6.44 15.27 -30.03
N GLY A 105 7.09 15.69 -28.93
CA GLY A 105 7.19 17.11 -28.59
C GLY A 105 7.29 17.39 -27.11
N GLU A 106 7.20 18.68 -26.78
CA GLU A 106 7.10 19.17 -25.39
C GLU A 106 5.63 19.14 -24.97
N HIS A 107 5.36 18.56 -23.80
CA HIS A 107 4.06 18.46 -23.18
C HIS A 107 4.11 19.00 -21.76
N VAL A 108 2.95 19.34 -21.20
CA VAL A 108 2.83 19.93 -19.87
C VAL A 108 1.97 19.02 -18.99
N ILE A 109 2.55 18.58 -17.87
CA ILE A 109 1.82 17.93 -16.78
C ILE A 109 1.44 19.02 -15.78
N ARG A 110 0.15 19.12 -15.45
CA ARG A 110 -0.38 19.99 -14.41
C ARG A 110 -1.13 19.15 -13.38
N VAL A 111 -0.83 19.35 -12.10
CA VAL A 111 -1.47 18.65 -11.00
C VAL A 111 -1.98 19.66 -9.99
N GLU A 112 -3.27 19.68 -9.80
CA GLU A 112 -3.94 20.46 -8.77
C GLU A 112 -4.07 19.59 -7.51
N VAL A 113 -3.45 20.05 -6.43
CA VAL A 113 -3.40 19.32 -5.16
C VAL A 113 -4.13 20.11 -4.10
N ASP A 114 -5.00 19.45 -3.33
CA ASP A 114 -5.72 20.05 -2.19
C ASP A 114 -5.45 19.23 -0.92
N ASN A 115 -4.95 19.89 0.16
CA ASN A 115 -4.82 19.29 1.47
C ASN A 115 -5.76 19.92 2.54
N SER A 116 -6.83 20.56 2.10
CA SER A 116 -7.83 21.17 2.98
C SER A 116 -8.63 20.11 3.73
N PHE A 117 -8.87 20.33 5.01
CA PHE A 117 -9.84 19.52 5.75
C PHE A 117 -11.26 19.92 5.36
N SER A 118 -12.00 19.01 4.80
CA SER A 118 -13.36 19.22 4.32
C SER A 118 -14.25 18.00 4.52
N GLU A 119 -15.53 18.08 4.21
CA GLU A 119 -16.44 16.94 4.18
C GLU A 119 -16.01 15.91 3.13
N GLU A 120 -15.43 16.38 2.01
CA GLU A 120 -14.96 15.54 0.90
C GLU A 120 -13.70 14.72 1.26
N SER A 121 -12.98 15.08 2.33
CA SER A 121 -11.75 14.43 2.76
C SER A 121 -11.92 13.70 4.09
N SER A 122 -12.71 12.63 4.11
CA SER A 122 -13.14 11.99 5.38
C SER A 122 -12.01 11.29 6.15
N LEU A 123 -10.96 10.81 5.46
CA LEU A 123 -9.84 10.12 6.12
C LEU A 123 -8.73 11.09 6.57
N HIS A 124 -8.61 12.25 5.92
CA HIS A 124 -7.63 13.27 6.27
C HIS A 124 -8.30 14.33 7.15
N VAL A 125 -8.10 14.21 8.43
CA VAL A 125 -8.67 15.10 9.47
C VAL A 125 -7.57 15.57 10.41
N PRO A 126 -7.79 16.66 11.17
CA PRO A 126 -6.85 17.04 12.23
C PRO A 126 -6.61 15.87 13.19
N ASN A 127 -5.34 15.52 13.37
CA ASN A 127 -4.89 14.37 14.14
C ASN A 127 -3.66 14.72 14.97
N ASP A 128 -3.10 13.78 15.72
CA ASP A 128 -1.86 13.92 16.48
C ASP A 128 -0.59 13.70 15.62
N TYR A 129 -0.74 13.38 14.34
CA TYR A 129 0.31 13.52 13.33
C TYR A 129 -0.11 14.51 12.23
N TYR A 130 0.87 15.10 11.57
CA TYR A 130 0.62 16.16 10.61
C TYR A 130 0.20 15.59 9.24
N THR A 131 -0.83 16.17 8.62
CA THR A 131 -1.21 15.90 7.24
C THR A 131 -0.54 16.93 6.35
N TYR A 132 0.52 16.54 5.69
CA TYR A 132 1.28 17.38 4.77
C TYR A 132 0.55 17.57 3.44
N GLY A 133 1.00 18.53 2.64
CA GLY A 133 0.53 18.74 1.29
C GLY A 133 1.65 18.55 0.26
N GLY A 134 1.28 18.15 -0.96
CA GLY A 134 2.23 17.96 -2.05
C GLY A 134 2.50 16.50 -2.42
N PHE A 135 3.68 16.22 -2.93
CA PHE A 135 4.03 14.89 -3.42
C PHE A 135 4.86 14.14 -2.38
N ASN A 136 4.25 13.20 -1.68
CA ASN A 136 4.94 12.40 -0.67
C ASN A 136 5.94 11.43 -1.32
N ARG A 137 5.65 10.97 -2.55
CA ARG A 137 6.41 9.94 -3.26
C ARG A 137 6.63 10.34 -4.71
N THR A 138 7.44 9.57 -5.42
CA THR A 138 7.85 9.84 -6.80
C THR A 138 6.70 9.86 -7.80
N VAL A 139 6.92 10.53 -8.92
CA VAL A 139 6.06 10.49 -10.12
C VAL A 139 6.81 9.77 -11.22
N VAL A 140 6.15 8.83 -11.90
CA VAL A 140 6.72 8.01 -12.96
C VAL A 140 5.99 8.25 -14.27
N LEU A 141 6.72 8.48 -15.34
CA LEU A 141 6.21 8.48 -16.70
C LEU A 141 6.65 7.19 -17.38
N GLU A 142 5.69 6.46 -17.91
CA GLU A 142 5.88 5.23 -18.66
C GLU A 142 5.40 5.41 -20.10
N GLU A 143 6.18 4.90 -21.07
CA GLU A 143 5.75 4.77 -22.44
C GLU A 143 5.20 3.34 -22.64
N ILE A 144 3.90 3.22 -22.91
CA ILE A 144 3.21 1.93 -23.05
C ILE A 144 2.65 1.72 -24.45
N LYS A 145 2.50 0.46 -24.84
CA LYS A 145 1.80 0.10 -26.06
C LYS A 145 0.30 -0.05 -25.85
N ASP A 146 -0.45 -0.31 -26.91
CA ASP A 146 -1.92 -0.48 -26.82
C ASP A 146 -2.35 -1.67 -25.97
N VAL A 147 -1.48 -2.66 -25.80
CA VAL A 147 -1.68 -3.76 -24.86
C VAL A 147 -0.49 -3.84 -23.93
N TYR A 148 -0.76 -3.87 -22.63
CA TYR A 148 0.29 -3.86 -21.63
C TYR A 148 -0.08 -4.71 -20.40
N LEU A 149 0.93 -5.11 -19.63
CA LEU A 149 0.78 -5.78 -18.33
C LEU A 149 0.49 -4.74 -17.26
N LYS A 150 -0.70 -4.82 -16.67
CA LYS A 150 -1.14 -3.87 -15.64
C LYS A 150 -0.64 -4.27 -14.26
N ASN A 151 -0.77 -5.56 -13.93
CA ASN A 151 -0.31 -6.10 -12.65
C ASN A 151 -0.06 -7.61 -12.75
N ILE A 152 0.66 -8.15 -11.77
CA ILE A 152 0.87 -9.58 -11.58
C ILE A 152 0.77 -9.90 -10.10
N HIS A 153 -0.12 -10.83 -9.73
CA HIS A 153 -0.30 -11.29 -8.35
C HIS A 153 0.24 -12.71 -8.18
N PHE A 154 0.93 -12.94 -7.07
CA PHE A 154 1.52 -14.21 -6.69
C PHE A 154 0.99 -14.68 -5.35
N GLU A 155 0.24 -15.79 -5.35
CA GLU A 155 -0.36 -16.37 -4.16
C GLU A 155 0.21 -17.77 -3.91
N PRO A 156 1.24 -17.92 -3.05
CA PRO A 156 1.85 -19.20 -2.75
C PRO A 156 1.07 -19.93 -1.63
N HIS A 157 0.89 -21.24 -1.81
CA HIS A 157 0.34 -22.15 -0.82
C HIS A 157 1.27 -23.32 -0.58
N LYS A 158 1.49 -23.69 0.67
CA LYS A 158 2.32 -24.85 1.01
C LYS A 158 1.56 -26.13 0.73
N ASP A 159 2.18 -27.07 0.01
CA ASP A 159 1.65 -28.39 -0.26
C ASP A 159 2.55 -29.47 0.38
N LYS A 160 2.12 -30.73 0.36
CA LYS A 160 2.85 -31.87 1.01
C LYS A 160 4.26 -32.04 0.46
N ASP A 161 4.44 -31.80 -0.84
CA ASP A 161 5.68 -32.07 -1.58
C ASP A 161 6.39 -30.79 -2.03
N GLY A 162 6.02 -29.61 -1.48
CA GLY A 162 6.62 -28.32 -1.85
C GLY A 162 5.63 -27.16 -1.77
N TRP A 163 5.56 -26.38 -2.82
CA TRP A 163 4.69 -25.20 -2.93
C TRP A 163 3.85 -25.28 -4.19
N LYS A 164 2.63 -24.78 -4.11
CA LYS A 164 1.81 -24.38 -5.26
C LYS A 164 1.65 -22.89 -5.23
N ALA A 165 1.62 -22.26 -6.38
CA ALA A 165 1.32 -20.84 -6.48
C ALA A 165 0.29 -20.59 -7.56
N LYS A 166 -0.72 -19.80 -7.23
CA LYS A 166 -1.60 -19.16 -8.19
C LYS A 166 -0.92 -17.87 -8.65
N ILE A 167 -0.83 -17.67 -9.95
CA ILE A 167 -0.30 -16.46 -10.57
C ILE A 167 -1.43 -15.88 -11.43
N SER A 168 -1.83 -14.66 -11.13
CA SER A 168 -2.86 -13.92 -11.86
C SER A 168 -2.22 -12.69 -12.51
N ILE A 169 -2.45 -12.50 -13.81
CA ILE A 169 -1.85 -11.42 -14.59
C ILE A 169 -2.97 -10.58 -15.19
N ASP A 170 -2.99 -9.30 -14.86
CA ASP A 170 -3.91 -8.33 -15.43
C ASP A 170 -3.30 -7.77 -16.71
N VAL A 171 -3.95 -8.03 -17.84
CA VAL A 171 -3.55 -7.52 -19.16
C VAL A 171 -4.61 -6.55 -19.64
N GLU A 172 -4.22 -5.31 -19.91
CA GLU A 172 -5.13 -4.28 -20.38
C GLU A 172 -4.93 -4.02 -21.88
N ASN A 173 -6.03 -4.06 -22.64
CA ASN A 173 -6.09 -3.72 -24.05
C ASN A 173 -6.77 -2.37 -24.24
N LEU A 174 -5.99 -1.36 -24.59
CA LEU A 174 -6.45 0.02 -24.82
C LEU A 174 -7.01 0.24 -26.24
N SER A 175 -6.77 -0.71 -27.16
CA SER A 175 -7.27 -0.61 -28.53
C SER A 175 -8.75 -1.02 -28.64
N ASP A 176 -9.40 -0.64 -29.73
CA ASP A 176 -10.78 -1.09 -30.02
C ASP A 176 -10.85 -2.52 -30.58
N GLU A 177 -9.70 -3.11 -30.95
CA GLU A 177 -9.62 -4.42 -31.58
C GLU A 177 -9.38 -5.53 -30.57
N GLU A 178 -9.92 -6.71 -30.84
CA GLU A 178 -9.59 -7.94 -30.13
C GLU A 178 -8.14 -8.36 -30.43
N LYS A 179 -7.41 -8.84 -29.42
CA LYS A 179 -6.01 -9.27 -29.50
C LYS A 179 -5.81 -10.65 -28.88
N ASN A 180 -4.98 -11.47 -29.51
CA ASN A 180 -4.52 -12.72 -28.89
C ASN A 180 -3.28 -12.45 -28.06
N ALA A 181 -3.37 -12.61 -26.75
CA ALA A 181 -2.26 -12.44 -25.83
C ALA A 181 -1.61 -13.79 -25.50
N GLU A 182 -0.29 -13.80 -25.51
CA GLU A 182 0.56 -14.87 -24.98
C GLU A 182 1.46 -14.25 -23.90
N VAL A 183 1.34 -14.72 -22.67
CA VAL A 183 2.23 -14.30 -21.56
C VAL A 183 3.18 -15.44 -21.21
N THR A 184 4.47 -15.16 -21.31
CA THR A 184 5.53 -16.04 -20.83
C THR A 184 5.95 -15.62 -19.44
N ILE A 185 5.86 -16.53 -18.46
CA ILE A 185 6.15 -16.27 -17.07
C ILE A 185 7.39 -17.07 -16.66
N THR A 186 8.35 -16.41 -16.01
CA THR A 186 9.55 -17.05 -15.46
C THR A 186 9.62 -16.83 -13.97
N LEU A 187 9.73 -17.92 -13.19
CA LEU A 187 9.85 -17.89 -11.74
C LEU A 187 10.65 -19.12 -11.26
N ALA A 188 11.64 -18.92 -10.41
CA ALA A 188 12.41 -19.99 -9.76
C ALA A 188 12.93 -21.05 -10.75
N ASP A 189 13.59 -20.59 -11.82
CA ASP A 189 14.15 -21.41 -12.92
C ASP A 189 13.13 -22.23 -13.74
N LYS A 190 11.85 -21.93 -13.60
CA LYS A 190 10.76 -22.49 -14.41
C LYS A 190 10.17 -21.45 -15.34
N THR A 191 9.70 -21.90 -16.49
CA THR A 191 9.01 -21.06 -17.49
C THR A 191 7.66 -21.66 -17.80
N PHE A 192 6.64 -20.83 -17.81
CA PHE A 192 5.25 -21.19 -18.06
C PHE A 192 4.67 -20.28 -19.14
N HIS A 193 3.57 -20.70 -19.74
CA HIS A 193 2.85 -19.91 -20.74
C HIS A 193 1.36 -19.91 -20.43
N VAL A 194 0.75 -18.75 -20.55
CA VAL A 194 -0.70 -18.61 -20.51
C VAL A 194 -1.15 -17.75 -21.69
N ASN A 195 -2.23 -18.16 -22.33
CA ASN A 195 -2.80 -17.48 -23.49
C ASN A 195 -4.21 -17.01 -23.16
N GLY A 196 -4.62 -15.91 -23.75
CA GLY A 196 -5.96 -15.38 -23.60
C GLY A 196 -6.36 -14.50 -24.77
N LEU A 197 -7.67 -14.37 -24.94
CA LEU A 197 -8.27 -13.44 -25.86
C LEU A 197 -8.61 -12.17 -25.09
N LEU A 198 -8.14 -11.02 -25.58
CA LEU A 198 -8.38 -9.70 -24.99
C LEU A 198 -9.40 -8.99 -25.85
N GLU A 199 -10.57 -8.73 -25.32
CA GLU A 199 -11.54 -7.85 -25.99
C GLU A 199 -10.99 -6.43 -26.09
N GLY A 200 -11.48 -5.63 -27.05
CA GLY A 200 -11.11 -4.22 -27.17
C GLY A 200 -11.55 -3.43 -25.94
N LYS A 201 -10.72 -2.48 -25.48
CA LYS A 201 -10.97 -1.62 -24.31
C LYS A 201 -11.37 -2.39 -23.05
N SER A 202 -10.66 -3.48 -22.79
CA SER A 202 -10.93 -4.34 -21.64
C SER A 202 -9.68 -4.72 -20.86
N ILE A 203 -9.88 -5.19 -19.66
CA ILE A 203 -8.87 -5.85 -18.84
C ILE A 203 -9.25 -7.33 -18.76
N ALA A 204 -8.30 -8.20 -19.11
CA ALA A 204 -8.45 -9.64 -18.91
C ALA A 204 -7.49 -10.12 -17.82
N ILE A 205 -7.98 -11.02 -16.97
CA ILE A 205 -7.16 -11.68 -15.94
C ILE A 205 -6.79 -13.06 -16.47
N LEU A 206 -5.50 -13.28 -16.69
CA LEU A 206 -4.95 -14.57 -17.11
C LEU A 206 -4.40 -15.28 -15.87
N GLU A 207 -4.83 -16.51 -15.65
CA GLU A 207 -4.48 -17.25 -14.44
C GLU A 207 -3.84 -18.59 -14.74
N LEU A 208 -2.88 -18.98 -13.90
CA LEU A 208 -2.31 -20.32 -13.89
C LEU A 208 -2.00 -20.74 -12.45
N VAL A 209 -1.92 -22.07 -12.22
CA VAL A 209 -1.51 -22.66 -10.94
C VAL A 209 -0.38 -23.62 -11.22
N GLU A 210 0.77 -23.39 -10.56
CA GLU A 210 1.98 -24.15 -10.81
C GLU A 210 2.60 -24.68 -9.51
N SER A 211 3.34 -25.79 -9.63
CA SER A 211 3.98 -26.45 -8.48
C SER A 211 5.49 -26.17 -8.47
N PHE A 212 6.06 -26.00 -7.27
CA PHE A 212 7.46 -25.70 -7.03
C PHE A 212 8.04 -26.60 -5.94
N GLU A 213 8.95 -27.50 -6.28
CA GLU A 213 9.49 -28.51 -5.36
C GLU A 213 10.75 -28.06 -4.62
N ASN A 214 11.61 -27.26 -5.27
CA ASN A 214 12.95 -26.93 -4.79
C ASN A 214 13.15 -25.43 -4.50
N VAL A 215 12.11 -24.73 -4.05
CA VAL A 215 12.21 -23.31 -3.67
C VAL A 215 12.53 -23.16 -2.20
N ARG A 216 13.28 -22.11 -1.87
CA ARG A 216 13.55 -21.72 -0.49
C ARG A 216 12.46 -20.76 -0.01
N GLU A 217 12.05 -20.99 1.24
CA GLU A 217 11.00 -20.19 1.88
C GLU A 217 11.52 -18.80 2.26
N TRP A 218 10.66 -17.79 2.09
CA TRP A 218 10.90 -16.50 2.72
C TRP A 218 10.62 -16.60 4.23
N PHE A 219 11.55 -16.15 5.05
CA PHE A 219 11.43 -16.19 6.51
C PHE A 219 12.26 -15.07 7.16
N VAL A 220 11.86 -14.60 8.35
CA VAL A 220 12.51 -13.50 9.10
C VAL A 220 14.04 -13.55 9.13
N LEU A 221 14.62 -14.74 9.33
CA LEU A 221 16.09 -14.90 9.41
C LEU A 221 16.74 -15.24 8.07
N LYS A 222 15.95 -15.58 7.06
CA LYS A 222 16.40 -15.98 5.72
C LYS A 222 15.36 -15.53 4.69
N PRO A 223 15.35 -14.27 4.34
CA PRO A 223 14.39 -13.68 3.42
C PRO A 223 14.75 -14.01 1.96
N GLU A 224 14.42 -15.21 1.53
CA GLU A 224 14.66 -15.62 0.14
C GLU A 224 13.60 -15.04 -0.78
N LEU A 225 14.05 -14.34 -1.82
CA LEU A 225 13.22 -13.65 -2.78
C LEU A 225 13.51 -14.14 -4.19
N TYR A 226 12.50 -14.12 -5.02
CA TYR A 226 12.55 -14.53 -6.42
C TYR A 226 12.00 -13.42 -7.30
N LEU A 227 12.57 -13.26 -8.50
CA LEU A 227 12.00 -12.40 -9.52
C LEU A 227 10.95 -13.19 -10.30
N LEU A 228 9.72 -12.72 -10.26
CA LEU A 228 8.61 -13.17 -11.07
C LEU A 228 8.54 -12.28 -12.30
N LYS A 229 8.87 -12.83 -13.46
CA LYS A 229 8.95 -12.08 -14.72
C LYS A 229 7.83 -12.52 -15.66
N ALA A 230 7.15 -11.57 -16.26
CA ALA A 230 6.16 -11.77 -17.30
C ALA A 230 6.58 -11.00 -18.56
N GLU A 231 6.54 -11.65 -19.73
CA GLU A 231 6.70 -11.05 -21.05
C GLU A 231 5.41 -11.25 -21.85
N LEU A 232 4.85 -10.16 -22.33
CA LEU A 232 3.61 -10.16 -23.12
C LEU A 232 3.92 -10.09 -24.62
N LYS A 233 3.29 -10.99 -25.37
CA LYS A 233 3.20 -10.91 -26.84
C LYS A 233 1.75 -10.83 -27.26
N CYS A 234 1.48 -10.05 -28.31
CA CYS A 234 0.21 -10.06 -29.02
C CYS A 234 0.47 -10.34 -30.49
N ASP A 235 -0.25 -11.33 -31.03
CA ASP A 235 -0.11 -11.74 -32.43
C ASP A 235 1.36 -11.99 -32.86
N GLY A 236 2.16 -12.53 -31.93
CA GLY A 236 3.59 -12.83 -32.11
C GLY A 236 4.55 -11.64 -31.95
N VAL A 237 4.05 -10.44 -31.65
CA VAL A 237 4.85 -9.23 -31.41
C VAL A 237 5.01 -9.00 -29.93
N VAL A 238 6.24 -8.77 -29.47
CA VAL A 238 6.50 -8.40 -28.08
C VAL A 238 5.91 -7.02 -27.78
N MET A 239 5.03 -6.97 -26.82
CA MET A 239 4.31 -5.76 -26.43
C MET A 239 4.90 -5.12 -25.18
N ASP A 240 5.16 -5.92 -24.14
CA ASP A 240 5.46 -5.41 -22.81
C ASP A 240 6.18 -6.45 -21.95
N ASP A 241 6.73 -6.00 -20.80
CA ASP A 241 7.22 -6.86 -19.73
C ASP A 241 6.89 -6.28 -18.37
N LEU A 242 6.80 -7.15 -17.40
CA LEU A 242 6.65 -6.77 -15.98
C LEU A 242 7.41 -7.77 -15.12
N THR A 243 8.22 -7.24 -14.23
CA THR A 243 8.91 -8.02 -13.18
C THR A 243 8.43 -7.56 -11.82
N ASP A 244 8.09 -8.49 -10.96
CA ASP A 244 7.91 -8.24 -9.54
C ASP A 244 8.76 -9.19 -8.71
N ARG A 245 8.89 -8.91 -7.41
CA ARG A 245 9.72 -9.66 -6.49
C ARG A 245 8.88 -10.33 -5.42
N VAL A 246 8.92 -11.65 -5.38
CA VAL A 246 8.02 -12.49 -4.56
C VAL A 246 8.78 -13.40 -3.62
N GLY A 247 8.09 -13.89 -2.60
CA GLY A 247 8.63 -14.88 -1.66
C GLY A 247 7.63 -16.01 -1.38
N PHE A 248 8.12 -17.25 -1.31
CA PHE A 248 7.30 -18.40 -0.92
C PHE A 248 7.12 -18.41 0.60
N ARG A 249 5.94 -18.01 1.05
CA ARG A 249 5.58 -18.01 2.47
C ARG A 249 4.09 -18.26 2.66
N GLU A 250 3.74 -18.83 3.81
CA GLU A 250 2.36 -19.05 4.26
C GLU A 250 2.19 -18.46 5.65
N VAL A 251 1.09 -17.75 5.87
CA VAL A 251 0.72 -17.14 7.16
C VAL A 251 -0.56 -17.78 7.65
N GLU A 252 -0.55 -18.28 8.88
CA GLU A 252 -1.70 -18.94 9.49
C GLU A 252 -1.96 -18.43 10.91
N VAL A 253 -3.22 -18.42 11.30
CA VAL A 253 -3.65 -18.25 12.68
C VAL A 253 -4.13 -19.60 13.23
N LYS A 254 -3.52 -20.05 14.33
CA LYS A 254 -3.89 -21.32 14.99
C LYS A 254 -3.97 -21.15 16.51
N GLY A 255 -5.19 -21.11 17.02
CA GLY A 255 -5.45 -20.75 18.42
C GLY A 255 -4.83 -19.38 18.71
N ARG A 256 -4.02 -19.27 19.76
CA ARG A 256 -3.33 -18.02 20.14
C ARG A 256 -2.02 -17.75 19.40
N ARG A 257 -1.76 -18.42 18.29
CA ARG A 257 -0.46 -18.33 17.61
C ARG A 257 -0.62 -17.81 16.19
N LEU A 258 0.26 -16.90 15.83
CA LEU A 258 0.56 -16.56 14.45
C LEU A 258 1.68 -17.47 13.97
N LEU A 259 1.47 -18.14 12.86
CA LEU A 259 2.44 -19.04 12.26
C LEU A 259 2.94 -18.47 10.93
N LEU A 260 4.22 -18.53 10.68
CA LEU A 260 4.86 -18.30 9.40
C LEU A 260 5.51 -19.60 8.95
N ASN A 261 5.09 -20.13 7.82
CA ASN A 261 5.54 -21.43 7.30
C ASN A 261 5.40 -22.56 8.32
N GLY A 262 4.28 -22.57 9.07
CA GLY A 262 3.99 -23.56 10.12
C GLY A 262 4.78 -23.36 11.43
N LYS A 263 5.64 -22.33 11.53
CA LYS A 263 6.42 -22.03 12.75
C LYS A 263 5.82 -20.83 13.47
N SER A 264 5.65 -20.96 14.79
CA SER A 264 5.14 -19.86 15.61
C SER A 264 6.12 -18.68 15.60
N VAL A 265 5.60 -17.49 15.31
CA VAL A 265 6.35 -16.23 15.40
C VAL A 265 5.80 -15.37 16.54
N PHE A 266 6.70 -14.67 17.22
CA PHE A 266 6.35 -13.66 18.22
C PHE A 266 6.80 -12.30 17.70
N LEU A 267 5.84 -11.38 17.51
CA LEU A 267 6.11 -10.06 16.99
C LEU A 267 6.74 -9.17 18.07
N LYS A 268 7.90 -8.60 17.76
CA LYS A 268 8.58 -7.55 18.54
C LYS A 268 8.88 -6.43 17.58
N GLY A 269 8.26 -5.28 17.77
CA GLY A 269 8.35 -4.26 16.75
C GLY A 269 8.07 -2.86 17.23
N PHE A 270 7.97 -1.98 16.25
CA PHE A 270 7.70 -0.57 16.43
C PHE A 270 6.54 -0.15 15.53
N ASN A 271 5.84 0.91 15.97
CA ASN A 271 4.96 1.67 15.11
C ASN A 271 5.82 2.72 14.36
N ARG A 272 5.69 2.78 13.05
CA ARG A 272 6.44 3.71 12.21
C ARG A 272 5.51 4.59 11.40
N HIS A 273 5.59 5.90 11.63
CA HIS A 273 5.04 6.88 10.71
C HIS A 273 6.01 7.17 9.55
N GLU A 274 5.49 7.40 8.34
CA GLU A 274 6.25 8.02 7.25
C GLU A 274 6.33 9.54 7.50
N ASP A 275 7.16 9.91 8.45
CA ASP A 275 7.40 11.29 8.82
C ASP A 275 8.84 11.48 9.29
N TYR A 276 9.46 12.54 8.84
CA TYR A 276 10.82 12.90 9.25
C TYR A 276 10.94 14.40 9.44
N GLY A 277 11.54 14.80 10.55
CA GLY A 277 11.69 16.21 10.90
C GLY A 277 12.28 17.04 9.75
N THR A 278 11.63 18.13 9.38
CA THR A 278 11.92 19.03 8.26
C THR A 278 11.60 18.50 6.85
N LEU A 279 11.33 17.21 6.67
CA LEU A 279 11.01 16.63 5.38
C LEU A 279 9.52 16.24 5.26
N GLY A 280 8.84 16.11 6.40
CA GLY A 280 7.46 15.64 6.43
C GLY A 280 7.33 14.20 5.93
N SER A 281 6.23 13.88 5.25
CA SER A 281 5.95 12.53 4.74
C SER A 281 6.72 12.19 3.44
N ALA A 282 7.45 13.12 2.84
CA ALA A 282 8.33 12.82 1.71
C ALA A 282 9.68 12.24 2.20
N VAL A 283 9.63 11.04 2.79
CA VAL A 283 10.77 10.40 3.45
C VAL A 283 11.75 9.84 2.41
N PRO A 284 13.04 10.28 2.40
CA PRO A 284 14.03 9.74 1.51
C PRO A 284 14.37 8.28 1.80
N PHE A 285 14.75 7.55 0.76
CA PHE A 285 15.13 6.13 0.85
C PHE A 285 16.19 5.84 1.92
N GLN A 286 17.19 6.73 2.07
CA GLN A 286 18.26 6.61 3.07
C GLN A 286 17.72 6.62 4.50
N VAL A 287 16.68 7.41 4.77
CA VAL A 287 16.01 7.45 6.08
C VAL A 287 15.20 6.17 6.31
N MET A 288 14.50 5.66 5.29
CA MET A 288 13.80 4.38 5.37
C MET A 288 14.74 3.23 5.74
N MET A 289 15.93 3.19 5.11
CA MET A 289 16.99 2.22 5.46
C MET A 289 17.46 2.38 6.90
N GLN A 290 17.72 3.62 7.33
CA GLN A 290 18.21 3.91 8.67
C GLN A 290 17.18 3.51 9.72
N ASP A 291 15.89 3.84 9.54
CA ASP A 291 14.82 3.45 10.44
C ASP A 291 14.80 1.92 10.62
N LEU A 292 14.82 1.19 9.50
CA LEU A 292 14.74 -0.27 9.52
C LEU A 292 15.98 -0.91 10.18
N ASP A 293 17.17 -0.38 9.91
CA ASP A 293 18.40 -0.88 10.51
C ASP A 293 18.44 -0.63 12.02
N MET A 294 18.01 0.55 12.50
CA MET A 294 17.88 0.85 13.91
C MET A 294 16.88 -0.10 14.61
N MET A 295 15.72 -0.34 14.01
CA MET A 295 14.73 -1.29 14.57
C MET A 295 15.36 -2.70 14.71
N ARG A 296 16.08 -3.17 13.69
CA ARG A 296 16.75 -4.49 13.72
C ARG A 296 17.87 -4.57 14.75
N GLU A 297 18.68 -3.52 14.90
CA GLU A 297 19.72 -3.44 15.94
C GLU A 297 19.12 -3.52 17.35
N MET A 298 17.92 -2.98 17.56
CA MET A 298 17.18 -3.11 18.81
C MET A 298 16.52 -4.49 19.00
N GLY A 299 16.65 -5.40 18.02
CA GLY A 299 16.12 -6.76 18.07
C GLY A 299 14.66 -6.88 17.64
N ALA A 300 14.12 -5.89 16.93
CA ALA A 300 12.81 -5.99 16.31
C ALA A 300 12.81 -6.97 15.13
N ASN A 301 11.68 -7.64 14.94
CA ASN A 301 11.40 -8.50 13.79
C ASN A 301 10.09 -8.12 13.07
N ALA A 302 9.44 -7.05 13.55
CA ALA A 302 8.18 -6.57 13.01
C ALA A 302 8.11 -5.05 13.03
N VAL A 303 7.33 -4.48 12.12
CA VAL A 303 6.95 -3.08 12.06
C VAL A 303 5.47 -2.96 11.72
N ARG A 304 4.77 -2.05 12.38
CA ARG A 304 3.44 -1.63 11.96
C ARG A 304 3.58 -0.30 11.24
N THR A 305 3.11 -0.27 9.99
CA THR A 305 3.11 0.94 9.16
C THR A 305 1.91 1.82 9.53
N CYS A 306 1.96 2.41 10.70
CA CYS A 306 0.85 3.20 11.23
C CYS A 306 0.83 4.60 10.61
N HIS A 307 -0.31 5.13 10.25
CA HIS A 307 -1.65 4.51 10.22
C HIS A 307 -2.17 4.57 8.79
N TYR A 308 -1.39 4.09 7.83
CA TYR A 308 -1.64 4.19 6.39
C TYR A 308 -0.68 3.30 5.58
N PRO A 309 -1.02 3.00 4.30
CA PRO A 309 -0.11 2.29 3.40
C PRO A 309 1.22 3.03 3.22
N ASN A 310 2.35 2.30 3.33
CA ASN A 310 3.68 2.88 3.24
C ASN A 310 4.26 2.83 1.82
N ASP A 311 5.38 3.53 1.61
CA ASP A 311 6.11 3.53 0.33
C ASP A 311 6.57 2.11 -0.03
N GLU A 312 6.34 1.67 -1.27
CA GLU A 312 6.74 0.35 -1.77
C GLU A 312 8.24 0.07 -1.56
N ARG A 313 9.10 1.10 -1.61
CA ARG A 313 10.54 0.95 -1.35
C ARG A 313 10.84 0.57 0.09
N PHE A 314 10.03 1.04 1.05
CA PHE A 314 10.13 0.60 2.44
C PHE A 314 9.67 -0.86 2.59
N LEU A 315 8.62 -1.24 1.91
CA LEU A 315 8.16 -2.64 1.87
C LEU A 315 9.17 -3.56 1.19
N ASP A 316 9.79 -3.11 0.08
CA ASP A 316 10.91 -3.81 -0.57
C ASP A 316 12.09 -4.04 0.39
N LEU A 317 12.43 -3.05 1.23
CA LEU A 317 13.44 -3.20 2.27
C LEU A 317 13.02 -4.21 3.34
N CYS A 318 11.75 -4.20 3.74
CA CYS A 318 11.21 -5.18 4.70
C CYS A 318 11.30 -6.60 4.14
N ASP A 319 11.01 -6.77 2.84
CA ASP A 319 11.15 -8.05 2.15
C ASP A 319 12.60 -8.54 2.15
N GLU A 320 13.56 -7.68 1.80
CA GLU A 320 14.99 -8.02 1.75
C GLU A 320 15.60 -8.30 3.12
N LYS A 321 15.13 -7.59 4.13
CA LYS A 321 15.70 -7.69 5.48
C LYS A 321 14.94 -8.66 6.39
N GLY A 322 13.84 -9.25 5.91
CA GLY A 322 13.01 -10.18 6.66
C GLY A 322 12.30 -9.54 7.84
N MET A 323 11.79 -8.33 7.67
CA MET A 323 10.97 -7.64 8.66
C MET A 323 9.50 -7.95 8.41
N LEU A 324 8.78 -8.44 9.40
CA LEU A 324 7.34 -8.67 9.31
C LEU A 324 6.58 -7.35 9.35
N VAL A 325 5.58 -7.20 8.49
CA VAL A 325 4.81 -5.97 8.36
C VAL A 325 3.34 -6.22 8.72
N TRP A 326 2.79 -5.36 9.56
CA TRP A 326 1.37 -5.10 9.67
C TRP A 326 1.11 -3.78 8.95
N GLU A 327 0.46 -3.85 7.80
CA GLU A 327 0.04 -2.68 7.03
C GLU A 327 -1.46 -2.44 7.19
N GLU A 328 -1.88 -1.18 7.21
CA GLU A 328 -3.27 -0.84 7.55
C GLU A 328 -3.86 0.29 6.71
N ASN A 329 -5.20 0.26 6.59
CA ASN A 329 -6.00 1.30 5.96
C ASN A 329 -5.88 2.63 6.73
N HIS A 330 -5.96 3.74 5.99
CA HIS A 330 -5.84 5.09 6.54
C HIS A 330 -7.13 5.55 7.22
N ALA A 331 -7.33 5.22 8.50
CA ALA A 331 -8.32 5.86 9.37
C ALA A 331 -7.94 5.70 10.85
N ARG A 332 -7.82 6.79 11.59
CA ARG A 332 -7.31 6.80 12.95
C ARG A 332 -8.07 7.75 13.90
N GLY A 333 -8.45 7.23 15.07
CA GLY A 333 -9.01 8.02 16.16
C GLY A 333 -10.42 8.56 15.89
N PHE A 334 -11.20 7.92 15.02
CA PHE A 334 -12.50 8.44 14.61
C PHE A 334 -13.60 8.04 15.59
N ASN A 335 -14.27 9.07 16.15
CA ASN A 335 -15.54 8.87 16.81
C ASN A 335 -16.65 8.53 15.79
N LEU A 336 -17.83 8.15 16.28
CA LEU A 336 -18.94 7.78 15.41
C LEU A 336 -19.33 8.90 14.43
N GLU A 337 -19.30 10.16 14.84
CA GLU A 337 -19.64 11.31 14.01
C GLU A 337 -18.74 11.39 12.77
N LYS A 338 -17.42 11.26 12.93
CA LYS A 338 -16.46 11.23 11.82
C LYS A 338 -16.68 10.00 10.93
N MET A 339 -16.94 8.83 11.50
CA MET A 339 -17.25 7.62 10.73
C MET A 339 -18.58 7.70 9.99
N MET A 340 -19.45 8.64 10.33
CA MET A 340 -20.72 8.90 9.62
C MET A 340 -20.59 9.93 8.50
N ASN A 341 -19.39 10.43 8.21
CA ASN A 341 -19.14 11.24 7.03
C ASN A 341 -19.62 10.47 5.77
N PRO A 342 -20.34 11.11 4.83
CA PRO A 342 -20.90 10.43 3.66
C PRO A 342 -19.87 9.76 2.76
N HIS A 343 -18.62 10.24 2.75
CA HIS A 343 -17.53 9.70 1.94
C HIS A 343 -16.67 8.64 2.67
N PHE A 344 -16.92 8.41 3.96
CA PHE A 344 -16.06 7.55 4.78
C PHE A 344 -15.99 6.11 4.25
N ASP A 345 -17.13 5.50 3.96
CA ASP A 345 -17.17 4.09 3.55
C ASP A 345 -16.56 3.88 2.15
N GLU A 346 -16.78 4.81 1.23
CA GLU A 346 -16.21 4.78 -0.11
C GLU A 346 -14.68 4.96 -0.05
N GLN A 347 -14.21 6.00 0.63
CA GLN A 347 -12.79 6.30 0.75
C GLN A 347 -12.01 5.22 1.52
N CYS A 348 -12.61 4.60 2.54
CA CYS A 348 -12.02 3.42 3.17
C CYS A 348 -11.94 2.22 2.21
N ARG A 349 -12.98 2.01 1.39
CA ARG A 349 -13.01 0.93 0.41
C ARG A 349 -11.93 1.10 -0.62
N ASP A 350 -11.82 2.29 -1.22
CA ASP A 350 -10.84 2.61 -2.25
C ASP A 350 -9.41 2.43 -1.71
N CYS A 351 -9.14 2.93 -0.50
CA CYS A 351 -7.84 2.75 0.14
C CYS A 351 -7.48 1.26 0.37
N ILE A 352 -8.44 0.44 0.78
CA ILE A 352 -8.22 -1.01 0.97
C ILE A 352 -7.97 -1.71 -0.37
N ASP A 353 -8.76 -1.40 -1.40
CA ASP A 353 -8.62 -1.98 -2.73
C ASP A 353 -7.25 -1.63 -3.32
N GLU A 354 -6.85 -0.36 -3.26
CA GLU A 354 -5.56 0.12 -3.74
C GLU A 354 -4.38 -0.49 -2.95
N MET A 355 -4.46 -0.48 -1.61
CA MET A 355 -3.41 -1.04 -0.74
C MET A 355 -3.16 -2.52 -1.04
N ILE A 356 -4.21 -3.33 -1.08
CA ILE A 356 -4.06 -4.77 -1.31
C ILE A 356 -3.62 -5.04 -2.74
N TYR A 357 -4.19 -4.36 -3.73
CA TYR A 357 -3.83 -4.53 -5.13
C TYR A 357 -2.36 -4.18 -5.41
N GLN A 358 -1.85 -3.12 -4.80
CA GLN A 358 -0.47 -2.65 -5.01
C GLN A 358 0.56 -3.47 -4.23
N HIS A 359 0.22 -3.87 -2.99
CA HIS A 359 1.18 -4.46 -2.06
C HIS A 359 1.02 -5.98 -1.88
N PHE A 360 0.18 -6.63 -2.69
CA PHE A 360 -0.15 -8.05 -2.57
C PHE A 360 1.09 -8.96 -2.56
N ASN A 361 2.07 -8.68 -3.39
CA ASN A 361 3.24 -9.53 -3.61
C ASN A 361 4.32 -9.42 -2.53
N HIS A 362 4.26 -8.44 -1.64
CA HIS A 362 5.24 -8.30 -0.56
C HIS A 362 5.13 -9.45 0.44
N PRO A 363 6.12 -10.36 0.53
CA PRO A 363 6.07 -11.46 1.49
C PRO A 363 6.22 -11.01 2.93
N SER A 364 6.80 -9.83 3.18
CA SER A 364 6.94 -9.22 4.49
C SER A 364 5.60 -8.86 5.13
N ILE A 365 4.58 -8.49 4.33
CA ILE A 365 3.25 -8.20 4.85
C ILE A 365 2.58 -9.50 5.30
N VAL A 366 2.37 -9.62 6.60
CA VAL A 366 1.79 -10.81 7.24
C VAL A 366 0.46 -10.53 7.91
N ILE A 367 0.05 -9.28 8.04
CA ILE A 367 -1.21 -8.85 8.64
C ILE A 367 -1.76 -7.65 7.86
N TRP A 368 -3.02 -7.71 7.46
CA TRP A 368 -3.76 -6.57 6.98
C TRP A 368 -4.53 -5.92 8.13
N GLY A 369 -4.35 -4.63 8.29
CA GLY A 369 -5.03 -3.81 9.28
C GLY A 369 -6.13 -2.96 8.69
N ILE A 370 -7.07 -2.59 9.55
CA ILE A 370 -8.06 -1.56 9.25
C ILE A 370 -7.95 -0.42 10.26
N LEU A 371 -9.01 0.10 10.72
CA LEU A 371 -9.20 1.25 11.59
C LEU A 371 -8.36 1.19 12.89
N ASN A 372 -7.64 2.26 13.20
CA ASN A 372 -6.99 2.44 14.50
C ASN A 372 -7.87 3.30 15.41
N GLU A 373 -8.21 2.80 16.61
CA GLU A 373 -8.88 3.55 17.69
C GLU A 373 -10.22 4.21 17.28
N CYS A 374 -10.91 3.66 16.30
CA CYS A 374 -12.20 4.17 15.85
C CYS A 374 -13.36 3.68 16.74
N ALA A 375 -14.61 4.10 16.44
CA ALA A 375 -15.78 3.86 17.30
C ALA A 375 -16.28 2.40 17.26
N SER A 376 -15.46 1.46 17.72
CA SER A 376 -15.76 0.02 17.79
C SER A 376 -16.74 -0.38 18.91
N GLU A 377 -17.12 0.55 19.76
CA GLU A 377 -18.07 0.36 20.86
C GLU A 377 -19.54 0.57 20.43
N THR A 378 -19.81 0.89 19.19
CA THR A 378 -21.16 1.17 18.66
C THR A 378 -21.59 0.15 17.61
N GLN A 379 -22.90 -0.11 17.50
CA GLN A 379 -23.41 -1.02 16.47
C GLN A 379 -23.15 -0.51 15.05
N VAL A 380 -23.29 0.78 14.82
CA VAL A 380 -22.98 1.40 13.51
C VAL A 380 -21.48 1.29 13.20
N GLY A 381 -20.62 1.58 14.18
CA GLY A 381 -19.17 1.36 14.04
C GLY A 381 -18.86 -0.10 13.71
N ARG A 382 -19.46 -1.05 14.44
CA ARG A 382 -19.29 -2.49 14.18
C ARG A 382 -19.63 -2.90 12.74
N GLU A 383 -20.70 -2.34 12.15
CA GLU A 383 -21.03 -2.61 10.75
C GLU A 383 -19.92 -2.13 9.80
N LYS A 384 -19.36 -0.95 10.04
CA LYS A 384 -18.25 -0.41 9.23
C LYS A 384 -16.97 -1.25 9.38
N TYR A 385 -16.67 -1.73 10.59
CA TYR A 385 -15.57 -2.69 10.83
C TYR A 385 -15.79 -4.00 10.06
N ARG A 386 -17.01 -4.56 10.14
CA ARG A 386 -17.38 -5.80 9.46
C ARG A 386 -17.21 -5.68 7.95
N MET A 387 -17.73 -4.58 7.35
CA MET A 387 -17.61 -4.33 5.91
C MET A 387 -16.17 -4.31 5.43
N GLN A 388 -15.27 -3.65 6.16
CA GLN A 388 -13.85 -3.58 5.80
C GLN A 388 -13.15 -4.93 5.94
N TYR A 389 -13.44 -5.72 6.98
CA TYR A 389 -12.89 -7.07 7.09
C TYR A 389 -13.39 -8.01 6.01
N GLU A 390 -14.67 -7.94 5.66
CA GLU A 390 -15.26 -8.72 4.56
C GLU A 390 -14.63 -8.35 3.22
N GLN A 391 -14.39 -7.06 2.98
CA GLN A 391 -13.70 -6.57 1.78
C GLN A 391 -12.27 -7.14 1.71
N ILE A 392 -11.45 -6.99 2.75
CA ILE A 392 -10.10 -7.57 2.77
C ILE A 392 -10.14 -9.07 2.47
N LYS A 393 -11.06 -9.82 3.10
CA LYS A 393 -11.19 -11.27 2.87
C LYS A 393 -11.63 -11.63 1.46
N SER A 394 -12.33 -10.74 0.77
CA SER A 394 -12.69 -10.94 -0.65
C SER A 394 -11.51 -10.72 -1.60
N LEU A 395 -10.53 -9.91 -1.20
CA LEU A 395 -9.33 -9.58 -1.97
C LEU A 395 -8.14 -10.50 -1.65
N ASP A 396 -7.96 -10.83 -0.38
CA ASP A 396 -6.86 -11.67 0.10
C ASP A 396 -7.27 -12.55 1.28
N THR A 397 -7.29 -13.85 1.06
CA THR A 397 -7.54 -14.86 2.09
C THR A 397 -6.26 -15.43 2.70
N SER A 398 -5.09 -15.07 2.17
CA SER A 398 -3.79 -15.62 2.56
C SER A 398 -3.20 -14.97 3.81
N ARG A 399 -3.75 -13.83 4.25
CA ARG A 399 -3.28 -13.07 5.41
C ARG A 399 -4.39 -12.86 6.44
N PRO A 400 -4.07 -12.92 7.74
CA PRO A 400 -5.00 -12.56 8.81
C PRO A 400 -5.23 -11.06 8.87
N THR A 401 -6.36 -10.70 9.48
CA THR A 401 -6.82 -9.33 9.66
C THR A 401 -6.78 -8.90 11.12
N THR A 402 -6.62 -7.59 11.35
CA THR A 402 -6.67 -6.97 12.68
C THR A 402 -7.10 -5.50 12.62
N SER A 403 -7.36 -4.93 13.79
CA SER A 403 -7.47 -3.49 14.04
C SER A 403 -7.02 -3.19 15.46
N ALA A 404 -6.44 -2.04 15.70
CA ALA A 404 -6.02 -1.64 17.04
C ALA A 404 -7.15 -0.90 17.76
N THR A 405 -7.55 -1.36 18.95
CA THR A 405 -8.57 -0.70 19.76
C THR A 405 -7.99 -0.03 21.01
N CYS A 406 -8.52 1.15 21.36
CA CYS A 406 -8.37 1.77 22.66
C CYS A 406 -9.68 1.75 23.46
N ARG A 407 -10.75 1.13 22.93
CA ARG A 407 -12.09 1.14 23.54
C ARG A 407 -12.22 0.14 24.68
N HIS A 408 -11.14 -0.59 25.02
CA HIS A 408 -11.04 -1.55 26.10
C HIS A 408 -12.42 -2.17 26.44
N PHE A 409 -12.74 -2.69 27.52
CA PHE A 409 -13.97 -3.34 27.94
C PHE A 409 -15.32 -2.91 27.29
N LYS A 410 -15.31 -1.98 26.33
CA LYS A 410 -16.49 -1.50 25.57
C LYS A 410 -16.50 -1.93 24.11
N ASP A 411 -15.37 -2.38 23.56
CA ASP A 411 -15.27 -2.80 22.17
C ASP A 411 -16.16 -4.02 21.92
N ILE A 412 -17.01 -3.95 20.90
CA ILE A 412 -17.93 -5.01 20.49
C ILE A 412 -17.53 -5.67 19.18
N CYS A 413 -16.31 -5.41 18.68
CA CYS A 413 -15.82 -5.88 17.38
C CYS A 413 -14.77 -6.99 17.49
N LEU A 414 -14.37 -7.44 18.70
CA LEU A 414 -13.25 -8.36 18.92
C LEU A 414 -13.42 -9.74 18.26
N ASP A 415 -14.64 -10.13 17.94
CA ASP A 415 -14.96 -11.37 17.24
C ASP A 415 -14.73 -11.29 15.73
N LEU A 416 -14.69 -10.08 15.13
CA LEU A 416 -14.59 -9.88 13.69
C LEU A 416 -13.19 -10.20 13.12
N PRO A 417 -12.08 -9.64 13.64
CA PRO A 417 -10.74 -9.88 13.11
C PRO A 417 -10.22 -11.29 13.40
N ASP A 418 -9.20 -11.73 12.69
CA ASP A 418 -8.47 -12.96 12.99
C ASP A 418 -7.56 -12.80 14.22
N ILE A 419 -7.03 -11.62 14.44
CA ILE A 419 -6.12 -11.26 15.53
C ILE A 419 -6.75 -10.11 16.31
N VAL A 420 -6.77 -10.20 17.64
CA VAL A 420 -7.20 -9.10 18.52
C VAL A 420 -6.00 -8.23 18.84
N SER A 421 -6.12 -6.92 18.61
CA SER A 421 -5.05 -5.97 18.93
C SER A 421 -5.58 -4.78 19.73
N PHE A 422 -4.81 -4.34 20.72
CA PHE A 422 -5.20 -3.20 21.58
C PHE A 422 -4.01 -2.33 21.96
N ASN A 423 -4.27 -1.04 22.13
CA ASN A 423 -3.31 -0.05 22.59
C ASN A 423 -3.32 0.01 24.13
N MET A 424 -2.13 0.00 24.76
CA MET A 424 -2.00 -0.06 26.20
C MET A 424 -0.89 0.88 26.71
N TYR A 425 -1.28 1.98 27.31
CA TYR A 425 -0.36 3.00 27.84
C TYR A 425 -0.38 3.08 29.38
N SER A 426 -0.08 1.95 30.03
CA SER A 426 -0.02 1.86 31.50
C SER A 426 1.05 2.78 32.08
N GLY A 427 0.72 3.55 33.11
CA GLY A 427 1.62 4.52 33.74
C GLY A 427 1.70 5.85 32.98
N TRP A 428 0.99 6.01 31.84
CA TRP A 428 0.88 7.26 31.09
C TRP A 428 -0.52 7.87 31.21
N TYR A 429 -1.54 7.19 30.69
CA TYR A 429 -2.93 7.63 30.80
C TYR A 429 -3.66 7.08 32.04
N GLU A 430 -3.18 5.98 32.61
CA GLU A 430 -3.79 5.30 33.74
C GLU A 430 -2.72 4.95 34.77
N ASP A 431 -2.99 5.21 36.05
CA ASP A 431 -2.13 4.81 37.17
C ASP A 431 -2.37 3.34 37.56
N ILE A 432 -1.94 2.46 36.67
CA ILE A 432 -2.04 1.00 36.81
C ILE A 432 -0.75 0.34 36.32
N SER A 433 -0.33 -0.74 36.97
CA SER A 433 0.84 -1.47 36.54
C SER A 433 0.60 -2.19 35.18
N VAL A 434 1.64 -2.31 34.33
CA VAL A 434 1.58 -3.05 33.07
C VAL A 434 1.02 -4.46 33.26
N LYS A 435 1.47 -5.16 34.29
CA LYS A 435 1.01 -6.52 34.58
C LYS A 435 -0.49 -6.59 34.89
N GLU A 436 -0.96 -5.72 35.79
CA GLU A 436 -2.37 -5.67 36.18
C GLU A 436 -3.28 -5.30 35.02
N LYS A 437 -2.86 -4.29 34.20
CA LYS A 437 -3.61 -3.90 33.02
C LYS A 437 -3.69 -5.05 32.02
N HIS A 438 -2.56 -5.68 31.70
CA HIS A 438 -2.51 -6.82 30.80
C HIS A 438 -3.41 -7.98 31.26
N GLU A 439 -3.38 -8.34 32.54
CA GLU A 439 -4.23 -9.40 33.09
C GLU A 439 -5.73 -9.08 32.95
N LYS A 440 -6.14 -7.82 33.17
CA LYS A 440 -7.52 -7.36 32.96
C LYS A 440 -7.94 -7.40 31.51
N GLU A 441 -7.07 -6.93 30.57
CA GLU A 441 -7.33 -6.96 29.13
C GLU A 441 -7.48 -8.40 28.62
N MET A 442 -6.57 -9.29 29.02
CA MET A 442 -6.64 -10.69 28.60
C MET A 442 -7.91 -11.38 29.13
N ALA A 443 -8.31 -11.12 30.36
CA ALA A 443 -9.55 -11.68 30.91
C ALA A 443 -10.80 -11.15 30.18
N TRP A 444 -10.80 -9.88 29.78
CA TRP A 444 -11.87 -9.31 28.97
C TRP A 444 -11.91 -9.93 27.56
N ILE A 445 -10.77 -10.01 26.87
CA ILE A 445 -10.70 -10.61 25.54
C ILE A 445 -11.20 -12.06 25.58
N ASP A 446 -10.74 -12.87 26.56
CA ASP A 446 -11.16 -14.24 26.72
C ASP A 446 -12.66 -14.42 26.96
N ALA A 447 -13.29 -13.44 27.60
CA ALA A 447 -14.72 -13.42 27.81
C ALA A 447 -15.54 -12.93 26.60
N ALA A 448 -14.92 -12.11 25.74
CA ALA A 448 -15.59 -11.45 24.61
C ALA A 448 -15.52 -12.28 23.30
N VAL A 449 -14.56 -13.20 23.17
CA VAL A 449 -14.39 -14.01 21.96
C VAL A 449 -14.73 -15.48 22.23
N GLU A 450 -15.49 -16.10 21.33
CA GLU A 450 -15.85 -17.55 21.45
C GLU A 450 -14.67 -18.49 21.15
N LYS A 451 -13.73 -18.06 20.31
CA LYS A 451 -12.57 -18.85 19.89
C LYS A 451 -11.30 -18.14 20.31
N GLU A 452 -10.32 -18.93 20.76
CA GLU A 452 -8.98 -18.40 21.01
C GLU A 452 -8.40 -17.72 19.76
N LYS A 453 -7.92 -16.49 19.92
CA LYS A 453 -7.25 -15.70 18.89
C LYS A 453 -5.86 -15.27 19.37
N PRO A 454 -4.89 -15.05 18.46
CA PRO A 454 -3.67 -14.32 18.82
C PRO A 454 -4.03 -12.95 19.35
N VAL A 455 -3.20 -12.44 20.25
CA VAL A 455 -3.36 -11.10 20.83
C VAL A 455 -2.08 -10.31 20.62
N ILE A 456 -2.20 -9.08 20.16
CA ILE A 456 -1.11 -8.13 19.98
C ILE A 456 -1.37 -6.90 20.84
N VAL A 457 -0.39 -6.50 21.64
CA VAL A 457 -0.33 -5.15 22.17
C VAL A 457 0.24 -4.26 21.08
N SER A 458 -0.65 -3.54 20.38
CA SER A 458 -0.33 -2.81 19.16
C SER A 458 0.41 -1.50 19.42
N GLU A 459 0.16 -0.89 20.56
CA GLU A 459 0.87 0.30 21.00
C GLU A 459 1.10 0.24 22.52
N PHE A 460 2.31 0.57 22.95
CA PHE A 460 2.66 0.72 24.36
C PHE A 460 3.89 1.62 24.50
N GLY A 461 4.07 2.16 25.69
CA GLY A 461 5.20 3.01 26.02
C GLY A 461 4.78 4.36 26.60
N ALA A 462 5.72 5.29 26.71
CA ALA A 462 5.48 6.70 26.96
C ALA A 462 5.45 7.42 25.61
N ALA A 463 4.37 8.14 25.33
CA ALA A 463 4.23 8.91 24.08
C ALA A 463 5.02 10.24 24.19
#